data_f714b14a2f3cb5d4124ad03ee232148e
#
_entry.id   f714b14a2f3cb5d4124ad03ee232148e
#
_cell.length_a   1.000
_cell.length_b   1.000
_cell.length_c   1.000
_cell.angle_alpha   90.00
_cell.angle_beta   90.00
_cell.angle_gamma   90.00
#
_symmetry.space_group_name_H-M   'P 1'
#
loop_
_entity.id
_entity.type
_entity.pdbx_description
1 polymer ?
#
loop_
_entity_poly.entity_id
_entity_poly.type
_entity_poly.pdbx_seq_one_letter_code
_entity_poly.pdbx_strand_id
1 'polypeptide(L)'
;LIERMFLLAKRELGSLANQKLGLTPNAGVHDILHTIYQAAEQSSQTTKTAAREVAMALGADHHEESISDTVESYTTKIETILGRKLTWQTDDLSLQNIQARVRSPLAWLFANTTGSILITTSNRSEGSVGYCTMDGDTSGGLAPIAGVDKAYLKQWLLWMEKTGDPFGPVQALRYINEQEPTAELRAGQTDERDLMPYSLLDQIEALAVRDKKSPKEIYQILSGKSIPDLSRHIARFFRLWTQNQWKRERLAPSFHLDDRNIDPRSWMRF
;
A
#
# COMPACT_ATOMS: atom_id res chain seq x y z
N LEU A 1 0.25 -9.25 -9.55
CA LEU A 1 -0.91 -8.89 -10.38
C LEU A 1 -0.49 -8.53 -11.81
N ILE A 2 0.34 -7.51 -12.05
CA ILE A 2 0.75 -7.03 -13.39
C ILE A 2 1.41 -8.14 -14.20
N GLU A 3 2.37 -8.83 -13.62
CA GLU A 3 3.04 -9.96 -14.27
C GLU A 3 2.03 -11.03 -14.69
N ARG A 4 1.07 -11.40 -13.80
CA ARG A 4 0.01 -12.37 -14.12
C ARG A 4 -0.92 -11.91 -15.24
N MET A 5 -1.26 -10.63 -15.28
CA MET A 5 -2.03 -10.04 -16.37
C MET A 5 -1.28 -10.13 -17.71
N PHE A 6 0.03 -9.88 -17.69
CA PHE A 6 0.87 -10.02 -18.87
C PHE A 6 0.96 -11.47 -19.36
N LEU A 7 1.19 -12.42 -18.46
CA LEU A 7 1.21 -13.84 -18.78
C LEU A 7 -0.14 -14.32 -19.36
N LEU A 8 -1.24 -13.84 -18.78
CA LEU A 8 -2.59 -14.13 -19.28
C LEU A 8 -2.77 -13.57 -20.70
N ALA A 9 -2.39 -12.32 -20.93
CA ALA A 9 -2.44 -11.73 -22.28
C ALA A 9 -1.59 -12.52 -23.29
N LYS A 10 -0.38 -12.95 -22.91
CA LYS A 10 0.46 -13.81 -23.74
C LYS A 10 -0.17 -15.16 -24.06
N ARG A 11 -0.82 -15.77 -23.08
CA ARG A 11 -1.52 -17.06 -23.25
C ARG A 11 -2.72 -16.94 -24.20
N GLU A 12 -3.50 -15.86 -24.06
CA GLU A 12 -4.74 -15.70 -24.82
C GLU A 12 -4.53 -15.12 -26.22
N LEU A 13 -3.57 -14.23 -26.38
CA LEU A 13 -3.33 -13.48 -27.62
C LEU A 13 -2.08 -13.96 -28.39
N GLY A 14 -1.26 -14.83 -27.78
CA GLY A 14 -0.02 -15.33 -28.39
C GLY A 14 0.92 -14.20 -28.79
N SER A 15 1.42 -14.25 -30.01
CA SER A 15 2.34 -13.23 -30.58
C SER A 15 1.70 -11.83 -30.68
N LEU A 16 0.37 -11.73 -30.71
CA LEU A 16 -0.32 -10.45 -30.80
C LEU A 16 -0.32 -9.68 -29.47
N ALA A 17 -0.02 -10.32 -28.33
CA ALA A 17 -0.03 -9.67 -27.04
C ALA A 17 0.90 -8.47 -26.99
N ASN A 18 2.16 -8.65 -27.36
CA ASN A 18 3.16 -7.58 -27.38
C ASN A 18 2.76 -6.44 -28.34
N GLN A 19 2.29 -6.77 -29.52
CA GLN A 19 1.84 -5.78 -30.50
C GLN A 19 0.68 -4.94 -29.93
N LYS A 20 -0.31 -5.56 -29.31
CA LYS A 20 -1.46 -4.85 -28.72
C LYS A 20 -1.09 -3.99 -27.50
N LEU A 21 -0.03 -4.38 -26.81
CA LEU A 21 0.53 -3.59 -25.70
C LEU A 21 1.54 -2.53 -26.16
N GLY A 22 1.80 -2.39 -27.48
CA GLY A 22 2.77 -1.46 -28.01
C GLY A 22 4.24 -1.82 -27.71
N LEU A 23 4.50 -3.10 -27.42
CA LEU A 23 5.80 -3.61 -27.03
C LEU A 23 6.55 -4.23 -28.22
N THR A 24 7.88 -4.37 -28.08
CA THR A 24 8.68 -5.13 -29.04
C THR A 24 8.26 -6.61 -29.07
N PRO A 25 8.45 -7.33 -30.19
CA PRO A 25 8.01 -8.73 -30.31
C PRO A 25 8.53 -9.66 -29.20
N ASN A 26 9.74 -9.40 -28.70
CA ASN A 26 10.43 -10.21 -27.69
C ASN A 26 10.29 -9.67 -26.27
N ALA A 27 9.48 -8.64 -26.06
CA ALA A 27 9.29 -8.03 -24.73
C ALA A 27 8.81 -9.06 -23.70
N GLY A 28 9.40 -8.97 -22.52
CA GLY A 28 9.10 -9.77 -21.34
C GLY A 28 8.54 -8.92 -20.19
N VAL A 29 8.48 -9.52 -19.01
CA VAL A 29 7.98 -8.83 -17.81
C VAL A 29 8.86 -7.63 -17.44
N HIS A 30 10.17 -7.73 -17.60
CA HIS A 30 11.13 -6.64 -17.30
C HIS A 30 10.91 -5.37 -18.13
N ASP A 31 10.26 -5.48 -19.29
CA ASP A 31 9.96 -4.32 -20.14
C ASP A 31 8.69 -3.57 -19.71
N ILE A 32 7.87 -4.16 -18.84
CA ILE A 32 6.59 -3.61 -18.41
C ILE A 32 6.46 -3.43 -16.91
N LEU A 33 7.32 -4.07 -16.11
CA LEU A 33 7.25 -4.01 -14.66
C LEU A 33 8.60 -3.57 -14.10
N HIS A 34 8.65 -2.29 -13.75
CA HIS A 34 9.79 -1.69 -13.05
C HIS A 34 9.46 -1.55 -11.57
N THR A 35 10.42 -1.84 -10.72
CA THR A 35 10.28 -1.71 -9.27
C THR A 35 11.50 -1.01 -8.68
N ILE A 36 11.28 -0.09 -7.72
CA ILE A 36 12.35 0.64 -7.05
C ILE A 36 12.17 0.49 -5.55
N TYR A 37 13.07 -0.23 -4.89
CA TYR A 37 13.14 -0.26 -3.43
C TYR A 37 13.91 0.97 -2.95
N GLN A 38 13.26 1.83 -2.19
CA GLN A 38 13.84 3.08 -1.71
C GLN A 38 14.07 3.01 -0.20
N ALA A 39 15.29 2.64 0.18
CA ALA A 39 15.70 2.45 1.57
C ALA A 39 15.85 3.77 2.31
N ALA A 40 15.23 3.88 3.49
CA ALA A 40 15.53 4.89 4.50
C ALA A 40 16.44 4.30 5.59
N GLU A 41 16.86 5.12 6.54
CA GLU A 41 17.67 4.68 7.68
C GLU A 41 17.00 3.55 8.50
N GLN A 42 15.67 3.60 8.62
CA GLN A 42 14.88 2.64 9.38
C GLN A 42 14.49 1.38 8.58
N SER A 43 14.84 1.32 7.30
CA SER A 43 14.52 0.18 6.44
C SER A 43 15.36 -1.04 6.80
N SER A 44 14.70 -2.20 6.96
CA SER A 44 15.37 -3.43 7.33
C SER A 44 15.96 -4.19 6.13
N GLN A 45 16.99 -4.99 6.38
CA GLN A 45 17.50 -5.91 5.36
C GLN A 45 16.44 -6.95 4.95
N THR A 46 15.50 -7.26 5.83
CA THR A 46 14.43 -8.23 5.60
C THR A 46 13.48 -7.74 4.52
N THR A 47 12.98 -6.50 4.61
CA THR A 47 12.11 -5.90 3.60
C THR A 47 12.83 -5.66 2.28
N LYS A 48 14.11 -5.26 2.33
CA LYS A 48 14.97 -5.11 1.15
C LYS A 48 15.12 -6.44 0.41
N THR A 49 15.41 -7.52 1.14
CA THR A 49 15.52 -8.87 0.57
C THR A 49 14.18 -9.32 -0.03
N ALA A 50 13.08 -9.11 0.68
CA ALA A 50 11.76 -9.48 0.18
C ALA A 50 11.40 -8.76 -1.13
N ALA A 51 11.67 -7.45 -1.22
CA ALA A 51 11.42 -6.68 -2.43
C ALA A 51 12.21 -7.24 -3.62
N ARG A 52 13.52 -7.48 -3.44
CA ARG A 52 14.40 -8.01 -4.47
C ARG A 52 14.01 -9.43 -4.91
N GLU A 53 13.84 -10.36 -3.95
CA GLU A 53 13.54 -11.76 -4.27
C GLU A 53 12.21 -11.91 -5.00
N VAL A 54 11.20 -11.16 -4.61
CA VAL A 54 9.90 -11.15 -5.31
C VAL A 54 10.02 -10.52 -6.69
N ALA A 55 10.73 -9.40 -6.84
CA ALA A 55 10.94 -8.77 -8.14
C ALA A 55 11.68 -9.70 -9.12
N MET A 56 12.75 -10.35 -8.66
CA MET A 56 13.52 -11.31 -9.46
C MET A 56 12.68 -12.53 -9.85
N ALA A 57 11.90 -13.09 -8.91
CA ALA A 57 11.03 -14.24 -9.19
C ALA A 57 9.93 -13.93 -10.22
N LEU A 58 9.50 -12.67 -10.31
CA LEU A 58 8.52 -12.21 -11.30
C LEU A 58 9.16 -11.74 -12.61
N GLY A 59 10.50 -11.68 -12.68
CA GLY A 59 11.21 -11.18 -13.85
C GLY A 59 11.06 -9.67 -14.07
N ALA A 60 10.83 -8.91 -13.00
CA ALA A 60 10.74 -7.44 -13.06
C ALA A 60 12.13 -6.80 -13.22
N ASP A 61 12.17 -5.61 -13.81
CA ASP A 61 13.31 -4.72 -13.74
C ASP A 61 13.33 -4.07 -12.35
N HIS A 62 14.36 -4.39 -11.54
CA HIS A 62 14.43 -4.03 -10.13
C HIS A 62 15.62 -3.16 -9.79
N HIS A 63 15.34 -2.04 -9.16
CA HIS A 63 16.35 -1.08 -8.69
C HIS A 63 16.29 -0.92 -7.18
N GLU A 64 17.44 -0.60 -6.57
CA GLU A 64 17.56 -0.32 -5.14
C GLU A 64 18.27 1.00 -4.94
N GLU A 65 17.66 1.94 -4.23
CA GLU A 65 18.18 3.27 -3.98
C GLU A 65 18.07 3.66 -2.51
N SER A 66 18.99 4.49 -2.04
CA SER A 66 18.88 5.11 -0.71
C SER A 66 18.25 6.49 -0.81
N ILE A 67 17.33 6.79 0.10
CA ILE A 67 16.73 8.13 0.24
C ILE A 67 17.31 8.90 1.43
N SER A 68 18.27 8.35 2.15
CA SER A 68 18.77 8.91 3.42
C SER A 68 19.33 10.33 3.24
N ASP A 69 20.15 10.56 2.23
CA ASP A 69 20.73 11.88 1.94
C ASP A 69 19.65 12.92 1.62
N THR A 70 18.59 12.52 0.93
CA THR A 70 17.47 13.39 0.59
C THR A 70 16.67 13.76 1.86
N VAL A 71 16.39 12.80 2.72
CA VAL A 71 15.73 13.01 4.02
C VAL A 71 16.56 13.95 4.88
N GLU A 72 17.87 13.71 4.99
CA GLU A 72 18.79 14.55 5.75
C GLU A 72 18.82 15.99 5.22
N SER A 73 18.90 16.15 3.90
CA SER A 73 18.88 17.46 3.24
C SER A 73 17.63 18.27 3.60
N TYR A 74 16.43 17.65 3.49
CA TYR A 74 15.19 18.34 3.87
C TYR A 74 15.10 18.62 5.36
N THR A 75 15.53 17.68 6.21
CA THR A 75 15.53 17.83 7.66
C THR A 75 16.44 19.00 8.08
N THR A 76 17.66 19.07 7.55
CA THR A 76 18.60 20.17 7.83
C THR A 76 18.05 21.54 7.41
N LYS A 77 17.40 21.61 6.25
CA LYS A 77 16.78 22.87 5.78
C LYS A 77 15.68 23.35 6.73
N ILE A 78 14.79 22.45 7.14
CA ILE A 78 13.69 22.85 8.03
C ILE A 78 14.19 23.16 9.44
N GLU A 79 15.20 22.46 9.96
CA GLU A 79 15.84 22.77 11.23
C GLU A 79 16.47 24.17 11.23
N THR A 80 17.09 24.54 10.12
CA THR A 80 17.64 25.90 9.92
C THR A 80 16.53 26.96 9.98
N ILE A 81 15.40 26.73 9.32
CA ILE A 81 14.25 27.65 9.33
C ILE A 81 13.63 27.75 10.72
N LEU A 82 13.52 26.63 11.44
CA LEU A 82 12.93 26.61 12.78
C LEU A 82 13.86 27.07 13.89
N GLY A 83 15.19 27.16 13.64
CA GLY A 83 16.20 27.46 14.64
C GLY A 83 16.33 26.38 15.72
N ARG A 84 15.87 25.14 15.44
CA ARG A 84 15.98 24.01 16.37
C ARG A 84 16.10 22.67 15.64
N LYS A 85 16.64 21.68 16.32
CA LYS A 85 16.67 20.29 15.82
C LYS A 85 15.29 19.62 15.91
N LEU A 86 14.99 18.75 14.96
CA LEU A 86 13.84 17.86 15.04
C LEU A 86 14.17 16.64 15.91
N THR A 87 13.18 16.16 16.65
CA THR A 87 13.34 14.98 17.51
C THR A 87 12.16 14.02 17.35
N TRP A 88 12.40 12.74 17.51
CA TRP A 88 11.32 11.73 17.48
C TRP A 88 10.27 11.94 18.59
N GLN A 89 10.64 12.59 19.71
CA GLN A 89 9.71 12.88 20.81
C GLN A 89 8.69 13.98 20.49
N THR A 90 9.10 14.97 19.71
CA THR A 90 8.24 16.14 19.41
C THR A 90 7.79 16.21 17.96
N ASP A 91 8.52 15.62 17.05
CA ASP A 91 8.31 15.76 15.59
C ASP A 91 8.10 14.41 14.87
N ASP A 92 7.71 13.37 15.61
CA ASP A 92 7.55 11.98 15.12
C ASP A 92 6.80 11.89 13.78
N LEU A 93 5.61 12.47 13.70
CA LEU A 93 4.81 12.44 12.47
C LEU A 93 5.49 13.17 11.30
N SER A 94 6.21 14.25 11.55
CA SER A 94 6.93 14.98 10.51
C SER A 94 8.09 14.18 9.96
N LEU A 95 8.83 13.50 10.85
CA LEU A 95 9.95 12.64 10.48
C LEU A 95 9.50 11.37 9.74
N GLN A 96 8.35 10.80 10.08
CA GLN A 96 7.74 9.71 9.31
C GLN A 96 7.29 10.20 7.92
N ASN A 97 6.56 11.30 7.88
CA ASN A 97 5.99 11.82 6.63
C ASN A 97 7.06 12.24 5.61
N ILE A 98 8.20 12.81 6.05
CA ILE A 98 9.25 13.18 5.10
C ILE A 98 9.86 11.94 4.44
N GLN A 99 10.09 10.85 5.19
CA GLN A 99 10.60 9.60 4.65
C GLN A 99 9.67 9.01 3.59
N ALA A 100 8.35 9.06 3.82
CA ALA A 100 7.38 8.59 2.83
C ALA A 100 7.36 9.49 1.58
N ARG A 101 7.37 10.82 1.77
CA ARG A 101 7.24 11.79 0.66
C ARG A 101 8.46 11.87 -0.25
N VAL A 102 9.67 11.75 0.26
CA VAL A 102 10.87 11.83 -0.59
C VAL A 102 10.98 10.69 -1.59
N ARG A 103 10.24 9.58 -1.40
CA ARG A 103 10.17 8.48 -2.36
C ARG A 103 9.43 8.86 -3.64
N SER A 104 8.48 9.78 -3.53
CA SER A 104 7.58 10.14 -4.61
C SER A 104 8.30 10.82 -5.80
N PRO A 105 9.13 11.85 -5.62
CA PRO A 105 9.78 12.53 -6.74
C PRO A 105 10.64 11.60 -7.61
N LEU A 106 11.40 10.68 -7.00
CA LEU A 106 12.23 9.73 -7.75
C LEU A 106 11.35 8.79 -8.58
N ALA A 107 10.29 8.23 -7.98
CA ALA A 107 9.37 7.33 -8.67
C ALA A 107 8.64 8.02 -9.84
N TRP A 108 8.19 9.27 -9.64
CA TRP A 108 7.58 10.07 -10.71
C TRP A 108 8.57 10.42 -11.82
N LEU A 109 9.80 10.81 -11.48
CA LEU A 109 10.82 11.12 -12.48
C LEU A 109 11.14 9.90 -13.33
N PHE A 110 11.29 8.73 -12.71
CA PHE A 110 11.49 7.46 -13.41
C PHE A 110 10.30 7.16 -14.34
N ALA A 111 9.08 7.21 -13.82
CA ALA A 111 7.88 6.93 -14.61
C ALA A 111 7.73 7.88 -15.80
N ASN A 112 7.97 9.19 -15.61
CA ASN A 112 7.90 10.18 -16.68
C ASN A 112 8.99 9.96 -17.74
N THR A 113 10.20 9.61 -17.32
CA THR A 113 11.34 9.40 -18.25
C THR A 113 11.17 8.14 -19.08
N THR A 114 10.58 7.09 -18.50
CA THR A 114 10.36 5.80 -19.18
C THR A 114 8.99 5.72 -19.88
N GLY A 115 8.13 6.72 -19.74
CA GLY A 115 6.76 6.68 -20.28
C GLY A 115 5.85 5.67 -19.55
N SER A 116 6.15 5.37 -18.29
CA SER A 116 5.44 4.37 -17.47
C SER A 116 4.35 5.00 -16.60
N ILE A 117 3.40 4.19 -16.15
CA ILE A 117 2.41 4.60 -15.15
C ILE A 117 2.98 4.29 -13.75
N LEU A 118 3.07 5.31 -12.90
CA LEU A 118 3.38 5.10 -11.49
C LEU A 118 2.16 4.49 -10.77
N ILE A 119 2.39 3.31 -10.18
CA ILE A 119 1.37 2.58 -9.44
C ILE A 119 1.59 2.78 -7.94
N THR A 120 0.52 3.14 -7.22
CA THR A 120 0.48 3.08 -5.76
C THR A 120 -0.09 1.75 -5.29
N THR A 121 0.43 1.26 -4.16
CA THR A 121 0.05 -0.05 -3.58
C THR A 121 -0.84 0.08 -2.35
N SER A 122 -1.46 1.24 -2.13
CA SER A 122 -2.44 1.45 -1.06
C SER A 122 -3.61 0.47 -1.20
N ASN A 123 -4.01 -0.13 -0.10
CA ASN A 123 -5.17 -1.03 -0.03
C ASN A 123 -6.36 -0.34 0.66
N ARG A 124 -7.53 -1.01 0.65
CA ARG A 124 -8.76 -0.45 1.21
C ARG A 124 -8.69 -0.21 2.71
N SER A 125 -8.13 -1.13 3.47
CA SER A 125 -8.03 -0.99 4.94
C SER A 125 -7.18 0.21 5.34
N GLU A 126 -6.03 0.42 4.68
CA GLU A 126 -5.19 1.61 4.88
C GLU A 126 -5.91 2.89 4.45
N GLY A 127 -6.53 2.87 3.27
CA GLY A 127 -7.29 4.01 2.73
C GLY A 127 -8.47 4.41 3.61
N SER A 128 -9.21 3.43 4.18
CA SER A 128 -10.38 3.71 5.00
C SER A 128 -10.04 4.53 6.25
N VAL A 129 -8.99 4.19 6.96
CA VAL A 129 -8.55 4.88 8.17
C VAL A 129 -7.49 5.96 7.92
N GLY A 130 -7.06 6.13 6.64
CA GLY A 130 -6.03 7.10 6.26
C GLY A 130 -4.65 6.78 6.81
N TYR A 131 -4.34 5.50 7.01
CA TYR A 131 -3.01 5.01 7.40
C TYR A 131 -2.11 5.01 6.17
N CYS A 132 -1.84 6.19 5.69
CA CYS A 132 -1.02 6.47 4.52
C CYS A 132 -0.54 7.91 4.58
N THR A 133 0.58 8.20 3.94
CA THR A 133 1.12 9.56 3.81
C THR A 133 0.75 10.13 2.45
N MET A 134 -0.02 11.21 2.45
CA MET A 134 -0.35 11.92 1.21
C MET A 134 0.90 12.43 0.52
N ASP A 135 0.92 12.29 -0.81
CA ASP A 135 2.04 12.64 -1.68
C ASP A 135 3.34 11.82 -1.40
N GLY A 136 3.21 10.74 -0.62
CA GLY A 136 4.23 9.72 -0.38
C GLY A 136 3.79 8.38 -0.97
N ASP A 137 3.43 7.43 -0.12
CA ASP A 137 2.93 6.10 -0.49
C ASP A 137 1.58 6.11 -1.25
N THR A 138 0.84 7.22 -1.20
CA THR A 138 -0.36 7.43 -2.03
C THR A 138 -0.07 8.02 -3.40
N SER A 139 1.18 8.40 -3.70
CA SER A 139 1.55 8.95 -5.00
C SER A 139 1.44 7.91 -6.11
N GLY A 140 0.70 8.23 -7.15
CA GLY A 140 0.56 7.38 -8.31
C GLY A 140 -0.58 7.79 -9.22
N GLY A 141 -0.56 7.28 -10.45
CA GLY A 141 -1.62 7.47 -11.44
C GLY A 141 -2.74 6.43 -11.34
N LEU A 142 -2.47 5.30 -10.65
CA LEU A 142 -3.42 4.19 -10.50
C LEU A 142 -3.15 3.44 -9.18
N ALA A 143 -4.22 3.07 -8.48
CA ALA A 143 -4.19 2.27 -7.25
C ALA A 143 -4.95 0.93 -7.46
N PRO A 144 -4.34 -0.09 -8.08
CA PRO A 144 -5.06 -1.28 -8.55
C PRO A 144 -5.65 -2.14 -7.43
N ILE A 145 -5.13 -2.04 -6.20
CA ILE A 145 -5.59 -2.83 -5.04
C ILE A 145 -6.29 -2.00 -3.97
N ALA A 146 -6.59 -0.71 -4.24
CA ALA A 146 -7.27 0.13 -3.26
C ALA A 146 -8.72 -0.30 -2.96
N GLY A 147 -9.31 -1.17 -3.78
CA GLY A 147 -10.59 -1.82 -3.52
C GLY A 147 -10.50 -3.12 -2.70
N VAL A 148 -9.29 -3.57 -2.32
CA VAL A 148 -9.07 -4.86 -1.64
C VAL A 148 -8.64 -4.62 -0.19
N ASP A 149 -9.25 -5.33 0.77
CA ASP A 149 -8.86 -5.24 2.18
C ASP A 149 -7.55 -5.98 2.47
N LYS A 150 -6.86 -5.56 3.55
CA LYS A 150 -5.55 -6.09 3.94
C LYS A 150 -5.62 -7.55 4.37
N ALA A 151 -6.69 -7.96 5.03
CA ALA A 151 -6.85 -9.34 5.48
C ALA A 151 -6.99 -10.29 4.28
N TYR A 152 -7.77 -9.90 3.28
CA TYR A 152 -7.88 -10.66 2.03
C TYR A 152 -6.54 -10.69 1.27
N LEU A 153 -5.84 -9.57 1.16
CA LEU A 153 -4.52 -9.52 0.51
C LEU A 153 -3.52 -10.47 1.15
N LYS A 154 -3.48 -10.55 2.49
CA LYS A 154 -2.63 -11.51 3.21
C LYS A 154 -2.97 -12.96 2.85
N GLN A 155 -4.25 -13.30 2.81
CA GLN A 155 -4.70 -14.65 2.42
C GLN A 155 -4.38 -14.96 0.96
N TRP A 156 -4.58 -14.00 0.07
CA TRP A 156 -4.27 -14.13 -1.34
C TRP A 156 -2.76 -14.34 -1.58
N LEU A 157 -1.89 -13.59 -0.88
CA LEU A 157 -0.44 -13.76 -0.96
C LEU A 157 0.00 -15.15 -0.49
N LEU A 158 -0.58 -15.66 0.62
CA LEU A 158 -0.33 -17.04 1.10
C LEU A 158 -0.78 -18.10 0.08
N TRP A 159 -1.95 -17.90 -0.52
CA TRP A 159 -2.44 -18.81 -1.55
C TRP A 159 -1.54 -18.76 -2.80
N MET A 160 -1.13 -17.58 -3.24
CA MET A 160 -0.22 -17.41 -4.38
C MET A 160 1.18 -18.03 -4.12
N GLU A 161 1.67 -17.98 -2.88
CA GLU A 161 2.92 -18.64 -2.50
C GLU A 161 2.83 -20.16 -2.63
N LYS A 162 1.74 -20.74 -2.11
CA LYS A 162 1.62 -22.21 -1.90
C LYS A 162 0.97 -22.93 -3.06
N THR A 163 -0.08 -22.38 -3.60
CA THR A 163 -0.92 -23.01 -4.62
C THR A 163 -0.74 -22.34 -5.98
N GLY A 164 -0.81 -21.00 -5.99
CA GLY A 164 -0.74 -20.20 -7.21
C GLY A 164 -1.99 -20.30 -8.09
N ASP A 165 -1.95 -19.56 -9.15
CA ASP A 165 -2.93 -19.55 -10.23
C ASP A 165 -2.50 -20.55 -11.34
N PRO A 166 -3.15 -20.57 -12.52
CA PRO A 166 -2.77 -21.46 -13.62
C PRO A 166 -1.33 -21.28 -14.16
N PHE A 167 -0.62 -20.24 -13.77
CA PHE A 167 0.80 -20.03 -14.08
C PHE A 167 1.74 -20.56 -12.98
N GLY A 168 1.18 -21.14 -11.93
CA GLY A 168 1.89 -21.74 -10.81
C GLY A 168 2.14 -20.78 -9.63
N PRO A 169 2.67 -21.32 -8.53
CA PRO A 169 2.95 -20.55 -7.32
C PRO A 169 4.13 -19.60 -7.49
N VAL A 170 4.12 -18.52 -6.70
CA VAL A 170 5.22 -17.57 -6.56
C VAL A 170 5.88 -17.77 -5.19
N GLN A 171 6.78 -18.75 -5.11
CA GLN A 171 7.41 -19.16 -3.83
C GLN A 171 8.17 -18.04 -3.13
N ALA A 172 8.68 -17.05 -3.87
CA ALA A 172 9.36 -15.88 -3.30
C ALA A 172 8.45 -15.01 -2.40
N LEU A 173 7.12 -15.16 -2.50
CA LEU A 173 6.19 -14.48 -1.62
C LEU A 173 6.33 -14.87 -0.14
N ARG A 174 7.01 -16.00 0.16
CA ARG A 174 7.37 -16.37 1.53
C ARG A 174 8.11 -15.26 2.26
N TYR A 175 8.99 -14.54 1.58
CA TYR A 175 9.74 -13.42 2.16
C TYR A 175 8.85 -12.26 2.62
N ILE A 176 7.65 -12.13 2.05
CA ILE A 176 6.62 -11.18 2.49
C ILE A 176 5.74 -11.80 3.57
N ASN A 177 5.28 -13.05 3.36
CA ASN A 177 4.30 -13.71 4.22
C ASN A 177 4.84 -14.05 5.62
N GLU A 178 6.16 -14.18 5.77
CA GLU A 178 6.85 -14.42 7.05
C GLU A 178 7.04 -13.13 7.87
N GLN A 179 6.68 -11.95 7.32
CA GLN A 179 6.82 -10.65 7.99
C GLN A 179 5.50 -10.12 8.52
N GLU A 180 5.56 -9.41 9.65
CA GLU A 180 4.44 -8.56 10.09
C GLU A 180 4.38 -7.29 9.23
N PRO A 181 3.16 -6.84 8.81
CA PRO A 181 3.02 -5.58 8.10
C PRO A 181 3.57 -4.41 8.90
N THR A 182 4.41 -3.61 8.26
CA THR A 182 5.02 -2.41 8.86
C THR A 182 5.31 -1.37 7.79
N ALA A 183 5.13 -0.10 8.14
CA ALA A 183 5.52 1.02 7.29
C ALA A 183 7.03 1.33 7.35
N GLU A 184 7.77 0.80 8.35
CA GLU A 184 9.21 1.03 8.58
C GLU A 184 9.63 2.52 8.54
N LEU A 185 8.78 3.41 9.02
CA LEU A 185 9.06 4.84 9.10
C LEU A 185 9.66 5.26 10.46
N ARG A 186 9.57 4.38 11.46
CA ARG A 186 10.21 4.51 12.77
C ARG A 186 10.59 3.13 13.34
N ALA A 187 11.50 3.11 14.30
CA ALA A 187 11.97 1.88 14.93
C ALA A 187 10.82 1.10 15.61
N GLY A 188 10.75 -0.22 15.35
CA GLY A 188 9.79 -1.13 15.97
C GLY A 188 8.32 -0.89 15.61
N GLN A 189 8.05 -0.21 14.52
CA GLN A 189 6.70 0.06 14.04
C GLN A 189 6.03 -1.22 13.53
N THR A 190 4.76 -1.43 13.89
CA THR A 190 3.88 -2.41 13.24
C THR A 190 2.50 -1.80 13.05
N ASP A 191 1.89 -2.07 11.91
CA ASP A 191 0.61 -1.47 11.53
C ASP A 191 -0.50 -1.80 12.55
N GLU A 192 -0.59 -3.06 12.98
CA GLU A 192 -1.66 -3.48 13.90
C GLU A 192 -1.53 -2.87 15.31
N ARG A 193 -0.33 -2.51 15.76
CA ARG A 193 -0.13 -1.76 17.01
C ARG A 193 -0.57 -0.29 16.85
N ASP A 194 -0.30 0.28 15.70
CA ASP A 194 -0.68 1.64 15.38
C ASP A 194 -2.19 1.77 15.11
N LEU A 195 -2.84 0.71 14.66
CA LEU A 195 -4.26 0.68 14.31
C LEU A 195 -5.07 -0.24 15.23
N MET A 196 -5.29 -1.43 14.76
CA MET A 196 -5.96 -2.57 15.36
C MET A 196 -5.73 -3.80 14.47
N PRO A 197 -6.04 -5.04 14.91
CA PRO A 197 -5.97 -6.19 14.02
C PRO A 197 -6.74 -5.96 12.72
N TYR A 198 -6.10 -6.21 11.57
CA TYR A 198 -6.71 -5.95 10.27
C TYR A 198 -8.03 -6.70 10.06
N SER A 199 -8.14 -7.93 10.55
CA SER A 199 -9.38 -8.69 10.47
C SER A 199 -10.56 -8.04 11.21
N LEU A 200 -10.29 -7.30 12.29
CA LEU A 200 -11.28 -6.51 13.00
C LEU A 200 -11.59 -5.21 12.28
N LEU A 201 -10.56 -4.52 11.80
CA LEU A 201 -10.71 -3.30 11.00
C LEU A 201 -11.64 -3.54 9.81
N ASP A 202 -11.40 -4.62 9.05
CA ASP A 202 -12.16 -4.94 7.85
C ASP A 202 -13.62 -5.34 8.16
N GLN A 203 -13.87 -5.96 9.32
CA GLN A 203 -15.25 -6.21 9.80
C GLN A 203 -15.97 -4.92 10.17
N ILE A 204 -15.32 -4.00 10.91
CA ILE A 204 -15.89 -2.71 11.27
C ILE A 204 -16.14 -1.87 10.01
N GLU A 205 -15.20 -1.83 9.08
CA GLU A 205 -15.32 -1.12 7.80
C GLU A 205 -16.52 -1.64 7.00
N ALA A 206 -16.65 -2.96 6.83
CA ALA A 206 -17.76 -3.55 6.10
C ALA A 206 -19.12 -3.16 6.69
N LEU A 207 -19.26 -3.23 8.02
CA LEU A 207 -20.49 -2.84 8.71
C LEU A 207 -20.76 -1.33 8.60
N ALA A 208 -19.71 -0.49 8.71
CA ALA A 208 -19.86 0.96 8.67
C ALA A 208 -20.11 1.46 7.24
N VAL A 209 -19.29 1.01 6.27
CA VAL A 209 -19.28 1.58 4.91
C VAL A 209 -20.32 0.92 4.01
N ARG A 210 -20.36 -0.41 3.95
CA ARG A 210 -21.33 -1.15 3.14
C ARG A 210 -22.71 -1.16 3.78
N ASP A 211 -22.79 -1.61 5.06
CA ASP A 211 -24.06 -1.88 5.73
C ASP A 211 -24.63 -0.65 6.45
N LYS A 212 -23.92 0.49 6.40
CA LYS A 212 -24.35 1.79 6.97
C LYS A 212 -24.71 1.73 8.45
N LYS A 213 -24.05 0.85 9.22
CA LYS A 213 -24.30 0.67 10.64
C LYS A 213 -23.64 1.76 11.48
N SER A 214 -24.38 2.26 12.45
CA SER A 214 -23.86 3.17 13.48
C SER A 214 -22.87 2.47 14.42
N PRO A 215 -22.02 3.21 15.14
CA PRO A 215 -21.10 2.64 16.13
C PRO A 215 -21.80 1.73 17.16
N LYS A 216 -23.01 2.08 17.58
CA LYS A 216 -23.80 1.30 18.54
C LYS A 216 -24.25 -0.03 17.95
N GLU A 217 -24.76 -0.03 16.72
CA GLU A 217 -25.18 -1.26 16.03
C GLU A 217 -24.00 -2.18 15.77
N ILE A 218 -22.85 -1.63 15.35
CA ILE A 218 -21.62 -2.40 15.14
C ILE A 218 -21.18 -3.06 16.46
N TYR A 219 -21.22 -2.32 17.56
CA TYR A 219 -20.93 -2.88 18.87
C TYR A 219 -21.87 -4.05 19.23
N GLN A 220 -23.18 -3.88 19.02
CA GLN A 220 -24.15 -4.95 19.26
C GLN A 220 -23.89 -6.20 18.41
N ILE A 221 -23.57 -6.04 17.15
CA ILE A 221 -23.28 -7.14 16.22
C ILE A 221 -22.00 -7.91 16.62
N LEU A 222 -20.96 -7.19 17.04
CA LEU A 222 -19.65 -7.78 17.30
C LEU A 222 -19.43 -8.20 18.76
N SER A 223 -20.25 -7.73 19.70
CA SER A 223 -20.09 -7.98 21.16
C SER A 223 -20.10 -9.47 21.54
N GLY A 224 -20.81 -10.32 20.80
CA GLY A 224 -20.83 -11.76 21.01
C GLY A 224 -19.52 -12.50 20.67
N LYS A 225 -18.54 -11.82 20.06
CA LYS A 225 -17.26 -12.42 19.62
C LYS A 225 -16.12 -12.33 20.65
N SER A 226 -16.38 -11.83 21.85
CA SER A 226 -15.37 -11.66 22.93
C SER A 226 -14.10 -10.93 22.48
N ILE A 227 -14.25 -9.85 21.71
CA ILE A 227 -13.14 -9.03 21.21
C ILE A 227 -12.70 -8.06 22.31
N PRO A 228 -11.42 -8.10 22.74
CA PRO A 228 -10.89 -7.13 23.71
C PRO A 228 -11.04 -5.69 23.20
N ASP A 229 -11.37 -4.77 24.10
CA ASP A 229 -11.46 -3.32 23.79
C ASP A 229 -12.33 -2.94 22.57
N LEU A 230 -13.32 -3.75 22.21
CA LEU A 230 -14.15 -3.57 21.02
C LEU A 230 -14.70 -2.13 20.87
N SER A 231 -15.22 -1.54 21.95
CA SER A 231 -15.74 -0.17 21.92
C SER A 231 -14.69 0.86 21.56
N ARG A 232 -13.46 0.68 22.05
CA ARG A 232 -12.31 1.54 21.73
C ARG A 232 -11.91 1.40 20.25
N HIS A 233 -11.91 0.19 19.71
CA HIS A 233 -11.60 -0.05 18.29
C HIS A 233 -12.63 0.58 17.37
N ILE A 234 -13.93 0.43 17.67
CA ILE A 234 -15.00 1.07 16.91
C ILE A 234 -14.87 2.60 16.96
N ALA A 235 -14.71 3.18 18.14
CA ALA A 235 -14.51 4.63 18.28
C ALA A 235 -13.29 5.13 17.54
N ARG A 236 -12.19 4.36 17.56
CA ARG A 236 -10.95 4.67 16.81
C ARG A 236 -11.19 4.66 15.29
N PHE A 237 -11.89 3.65 14.77
CA PHE A 237 -12.24 3.59 13.36
C PHE A 237 -13.00 4.83 12.92
N PHE A 238 -14.12 5.16 13.59
CA PHE A 238 -14.94 6.31 13.18
C PHE A 238 -14.21 7.64 13.31
N ARG A 239 -13.36 7.81 14.33
CA ARG A 239 -12.50 8.99 14.45
C ARG A 239 -11.54 9.10 13.27
N LEU A 240 -10.81 8.04 12.94
CA LEU A 240 -9.86 8.04 11.83
C LEU A 240 -10.58 8.20 10.49
N TRP A 241 -11.71 7.54 10.30
CA TRP A 241 -12.56 7.69 9.12
C TRP A 241 -12.95 9.14 8.88
N THR A 242 -13.43 9.82 9.90
CA THR A 242 -13.85 11.23 9.80
C THR A 242 -12.67 12.16 9.58
N GLN A 243 -11.60 12.02 10.36
CA GLN A 243 -10.42 12.89 10.27
C GLN A 243 -9.69 12.78 8.93
N ASN A 244 -9.74 11.61 8.27
CA ASN A 244 -9.00 11.32 7.06
C ASN A 244 -9.85 11.34 5.77
N GLN A 245 -11.04 11.95 5.81
CA GLN A 245 -11.88 12.14 4.62
C GLN A 245 -11.11 12.79 3.46
N TRP A 246 -10.36 13.86 3.75
CA TRP A 246 -9.56 14.59 2.77
C TRP A 246 -8.50 13.71 2.08
N LYS A 247 -7.97 12.70 2.76
CA LYS A 247 -7.02 11.74 2.17
C LYS A 247 -7.71 10.85 1.14
N ARG A 248 -8.89 10.33 1.46
CA ARG A 248 -9.67 9.50 0.52
C ARG A 248 -10.04 10.25 -0.75
N GLU A 249 -10.31 11.55 -0.66
CA GLU A 249 -10.60 12.39 -1.82
C GLU A 249 -9.40 12.59 -2.76
N ARG A 250 -8.19 12.29 -2.30
CA ARG A 250 -6.93 12.47 -3.03
C ARG A 250 -6.25 11.15 -3.42
N LEU A 251 -6.85 10.01 -3.11
CA LEU A 251 -6.32 8.72 -3.55
C LEU A 251 -6.35 8.62 -5.08
N ALA A 252 -5.35 7.92 -5.63
CA ALA A 252 -5.30 7.63 -7.05
C ALA A 252 -6.55 6.83 -7.49
N PRO A 253 -6.98 6.95 -8.76
CA PRO A 253 -8.06 6.14 -9.31
C PRO A 253 -7.85 4.66 -9.05
N SER A 254 -8.93 3.95 -8.74
CA SER A 254 -8.91 2.53 -8.41
C SER A 254 -10.08 1.79 -9.07
N PHE A 255 -10.05 0.46 -9.00
CA PHE A 255 -11.13 -0.38 -9.46
C PHE A 255 -12.16 -0.60 -8.36
N HIS A 256 -13.44 -0.54 -8.71
CA HIS A 256 -14.53 -0.96 -7.84
C HIS A 256 -14.69 -2.49 -7.98
N LEU A 257 -14.31 -3.24 -6.95
CA LEU A 257 -14.30 -4.70 -6.99
C LEU A 257 -15.51 -5.32 -6.28
N ASP A 258 -16.09 -4.60 -5.33
CA ASP A 258 -17.24 -5.03 -4.54
C ASP A 258 -18.08 -3.81 -4.08
N ASP A 259 -19.07 -4.06 -3.23
CA ASP A 259 -19.95 -3.05 -2.62
C ASP A 259 -19.34 -2.32 -1.40
N ARG A 260 -18.08 -2.60 -1.07
CA ARG A 260 -17.33 -1.95 0.03
C ARG A 260 -16.37 -0.86 -0.47
N ASN A 261 -16.87 0.00 -1.33
CA ASN A 261 -16.08 1.05 -1.91
C ASN A 261 -15.90 2.25 -0.96
N ILE A 262 -14.67 2.70 -0.76
CA ILE A 262 -14.32 3.86 0.07
C ILE A 262 -14.09 5.15 -0.73
N ASP A 263 -14.26 5.13 -2.05
CA ASP A 263 -14.12 6.31 -2.90
C ASP A 263 -15.27 7.31 -2.64
N PRO A 264 -14.99 8.50 -2.09
CA PRO A 264 -16.02 9.45 -1.74
C PRO A 264 -16.80 10.02 -2.95
N ARG A 265 -16.30 9.84 -4.17
CA ARG A 265 -16.97 10.24 -5.40
C ARG A 265 -18.15 9.33 -5.76
N SER A 266 -18.16 8.12 -5.26
CA SER A 266 -19.17 7.10 -5.60
C SER A 266 -20.26 6.94 -4.55
N TRP A 267 -20.24 7.70 -3.45
CA TRP A 267 -21.26 7.65 -2.42
C TRP A 267 -21.51 9.03 -1.80
N MET A 268 -22.77 9.23 -1.36
CA MET A 268 -23.19 10.51 -0.82
C MET A 268 -22.37 10.91 0.40
N ARG A 269 -21.95 12.16 0.41
CA ARG A 269 -21.37 12.82 1.59
C ARG A 269 -22.49 13.07 2.58
N PHE A 270 -22.29 12.63 3.79
CA PHE A 270 -23.18 12.96 4.90
C PHE A 270 -22.59 14.10 5.72
#